data_559c9a86ac404aa0226682dd8c59299c
#
_entry.id   559c9a86ac404aa0226682dd8c59299c
#
_cell.length_a   1.000
_cell.length_b   1.000
_cell.length_c   1.000
_cell.angle_alpha   90.00
_cell.angle_beta   90.00
_cell.angle_gamma   90.00
#
_symmetry.space_group_name_H-M   'P 1'
#
loop_
_entity.id
_entity.type
_entity.pdbx_description
1 polymer ?
#
loop_
_entity_poly.entity_id
_entity_poly.type
_entity_poly.pdbx_seq_one_letter_code
_entity_poly.pdbx_strand_id
1 'polypeptide(L)'
;MRDDRIKKLAAVLLNHSVKLKKGERVLIRGHLNTKPLITEIIDQTYSLGAYPYVEILDDEITLHLAKNYQKAQLETQAKWQMQTYQDVDAVIVIIGEENDAEMAEVPAEMHKLRGEIMKPVSEFYVNHRKWVLLNYPTKGLAQKAGMSTSSFEDYLFDVCTVDYDKMASAAEPLKELMEKTDAVRITGPGTDLRFSIKGIPVIPCTGEANVPDGEIFTAPIKESVNGTISFNTPCPYHGITFRDVKLTFENGKIVDAVSDQTEKLNEILDTDEGSRYIGEFALGFHPYIEEPIGDILFDEKICGSFHFTPGEAYEEANNGNKSAIHWDMVLIQRPEYGGGEIYFDDVLVRKDGQFVLPELKGLNQENLK
;
A
#
# COMPACT_ATOMS: atom_id res chain seq x y z
N MET A 1 28.25 17.05 -2.39
CA MET A 1 28.08 16.14 -3.55
C MET A 1 26.60 15.75 -3.49
N ARG A 2 25.84 15.86 -4.58
CA ARG A 2 24.46 15.36 -4.58
C ARG A 2 24.53 13.83 -4.63
N ASP A 3 23.71 13.16 -3.86
CA ASP A 3 23.61 11.68 -3.83
C ASP A 3 22.92 11.20 -5.12
N ASP A 4 23.58 10.36 -5.91
CA ASP A 4 23.04 9.84 -7.16
C ASP A 4 21.80 8.97 -6.95
N ARG A 5 21.60 8.39 -5.76
CA ARG A 5 20.41 7.62 -5.39
C ARG A 5 19.18 8.54 -5.34
N ILE A 6 19.31 9.74 -4.75
CA ILE A 6 18.24 10.76 -4.72
C ILE A 6 17.87 11.19 -6.14
N LYS A 7 18.85 11.37 -7.00
CA LYS A 7 18.63 11.73 -8.39
C LYS A 7 17.86 10.65 -9.16
N LYS A 8 18.23 9.38 -8.94
CA LYS A 8 17.55 8.23 -9.54
C LYS A 8 16.10 8.13 -9.04
N LEU A 9 15.88 8.27 -7.72
CA LEU A 9 14.54 8.26 -7.13
C LEU A 9 13.66 9.39 -7.68
N ALA A 10 14.17 10.63 -7.74
CA ALA A 10 13.43 11.74 -8.34
C ALA A 10 13.04 11.46 -9.81
N ALA A 11 13.93 10.82 -10.57
CA ALA A 11 13.63 10.43 -11.95
C ALA A 11 12.52 9.35 -12.03
N VAL A 12 12.50 8.36 -11.12
CA VAL A 12 11.41 7.38 -11.01
C VAL A 12 10.08 8.10 -10.77
N LEU A 13 10.01 8.96 -9.76
CA LEU A 13 8.78 9.67 -9.40
C LEU A 13 8.23 10.52 -10.56
N LEU A 14 9.10 11.24 -11.27
CA LEU A 14 8.69 12.15 -12.33
C LEU A 14 8.39 11.44 -13.67
N ASN A 15 9.21 10.47 -14.08
CA ASN A 15 9.11 9.88 -15.40
C ASN A 15 8.27 8.61 -15.44
N HIS A 16 8.34 7.77 -14.38
CA HIS A 16 7.59 6.53 -14.29
C HIS A 16 6.27 6.73 -13.54
N SER A 17 6.30 7.19 -12.28
CA SER A 17 5.11 7.25 -11.43
C SER A 17 4.09 8.26 -11.96
N VAL A 18 4.39 9.55 -11.96
CA VAL A 18 3.43 10.57 -12.41
C VAL A 18 3.53 10.89 -13.90
N LYS A 19 4.51 10.33 -14.64
CA LYS A 19 4.68 10.51 -16.09
C LYS A 19 4.49 11.99 -16.47
N LEU A 20 5.24 12.88 -15.79
CA LEU A 20 5.10 14.32 -15.88
C LEU A 20 5.51 14.83 -17.27
N LYS A 21 4.69 15.66 -17.87
CA LYS A 21 4.90 16.23 -19.21
C LYS A 21 5.28 17.70 -19.17
N LYS A 22 5.93 18.18 -20.23
CA LYS A 22 6.21 19.59 -20.41
C LYS A 22 4.95 20.44 -20.30
N GLY A 23 5.04 21.51 -19.51
CA GLY A 23 3.94 22.45 -19.26
C GLY A 23 2.97 22.03 -18.16
N GLU A 24 3.07 20.80 -17.66
CA GLU A 24 2.25 20.35 -16.52
C GLU A 24 2.74 20.95 -15.19
N ARG A 25 1.84 21.00 -14.23
CA ARG A 25 2.06 21.50 -12.86
C ARG A 25 2.09 20.33 -11.89
N VAL A 26 3.14 20.23 -11.09
CA VAL A 26 3.28 19.21 -10.05
C VAL A 26 3.34 19.84 -8.68
N LEU A 27 2.49 19.39 -7.75
CA LEU A 27 2.55 19.71 -6.34
C LEU A 27 3.42 18.67 -5.62
N ILE A 28 4.49 19.14 -5.01
CA ILE A 28 5.41 18.33 -4.19
C ILE A 28 5.09 18.62 -2.73
N ARG A 29 4.59 17.64 -2.00
CA ARG A 29 4.26 17.74 -0.58
C ARG A 29 5.25 16.89 0.20
N GLY A 30 5.92 17.44 1.19
CA GLY A 30 6.89 16.66 1.96
C GLY A 30 7.36 17.37 3.22
N HIS A 31 7.87 16.58 4.16
CA HIS A 31 8.45 17.07 5.40
C HIS A 31 9.80 17.77 5.16
N LEU A 32 10.21 18.63 6.08
CA LEU A 32 11.44 19.42 5.91
C LEU A 32 12.70 18.55 5.84
N ASN A 33 12.74 17.41 6.51
CA ASN A 33 13.84 16.44 6.45
C ASN A 33 13.95 15.75 5.09
N THR A 34 12.90 15.77 4.26
CA THR A 34 12.90 15.24 2.88
C THR A 34 13.43 16.26 1.85
N LYS A 35 13.87 17.44 2.31
CA LYS A 35 14.40 18.53 1.48
C LYS A 35 15.39 18.11 0.39
N PRO A 36 16.33 17.16 0.60
CA PRO A 36 17.25 16.74 -0.47
C PRO A 36 16.50 16.18 -1.69
N LEU A 37 15.45 15.36 -1.48
CA LEU A 37 14.62 14.81 -2.57
C LEU A 37 13.73 15.89 -3.18
N ILE A 38 13.08 16.73 -2.36
CA ILE A 38 12.25 17.86 -2.85
C ILE A 38 13.04 18.73 -3.81
N THR A 39 14.27 19.13 -3.43
CA THR A 39 15.11 20.03 -4.26
C THR A 39 15.54 19.37 -5.56
N GLU A 40 15.81 18.05 -5.56
CA GLU A 40 16.13 17.31 -6.77
C GLU A 40 14.91 17.17 -7.71
N ILE A 41 13.73 16.90 -7.16
CA ILE A 41 12.48 16.86 -7.94
C ILE A 41 12.20 18.23 -8.59
N ILE A 42 12.42 19.34 -7.88
CA ILE A 42 12.26 20.70 -8.43
C ILE A 42 13.18 20.90 -9.63
N ASP A 43 14.47 20.59 -9.47
CA ASP A 43 15.48 20.78 -10.55
C ASP A 43 15.15 19.93 -11.78
N GLN A 44 14.75 18.69 -11.58
CA GLN A 44 14.36 17.80 -12.69
C GLN A 44 13.02 18.24 -13.32
N THR A 45 12.05 18.71 -12.53
CA THR A 45 10.78 19.25 -13.04
C THR A 45 11.03 20.42 -14.01
N TYR A 46 11.87 21.38 -13.63
CA TYR A 46 12.25 22.47 -14.52
C TYR A 46 12.99 21.99 -15.77
N SER A 47 13.83 20.96 -15.63
CA SER A 47 14.55 20.36 -16.78
C SER A 47 13.59 19.70 -17.77
N LEU A 48 12.46 19.17 -17.30
CA LEU A 48 11.37 18.66 -18.14
C LEU A 48 10.53 19.77 -18.79
N GLY A 49 10.72 21.03 -18.38
CA GLY A 49 9.90 22.18 -18.81
C GLY A 49 8.52 22.19 -18.19
N ALA A 50 8.36 21.59 -17.02
CA ALA A 50 7.16 21.57 -16.18
C ALA A 50 7.29 22.57 -15.02
N TYR A 51 6.24 22.73 -14.21
CA TYR A 51 6.16 23.76 -13.16
C TYR A 51 6.00 23.12 -11.77
N PRO A 52 7.03 23.15 -10.89
CA PRO A 52 6.93 22.64 -9.53
C PRO A 52 6.29 23.64 -8.57
N TYR A 53 5.42 23.14 -7.70
CA TYR A 53 4.88 23.84 -6.53
C TYR A 53 5.20 23.01 -5.29
N VAL A 54 5.44 23.64 -4.15
CA VAL A 54 5.90 22.93 -2.94
C VAL A 54 5.02 23.30 -1.75
N GLU A 55 4.60 22.28 -1.00
CA GLU A 55 3.98 22.39 0.31
C GLU A 55 4.85 21.64 1.34
N ILE A 56 5.30 22.33 2.38
CA ILE A 56 6.08 21.72 3.44
C ILE A 56 5.15 21.26 4.56
N LEU A 57 5.30 20.00 4.96
CA LEU A 57 4.57 19.37 6.05
C LEU A 57 5.41 19.40 7.33
N ASP A 58 4.75 19.50 8.46
CA ASP A 58 5.37 19.48 9.78
C ASP A 58 4.39 18.86 10.79
N ASP A 59 4.83 17.80 11.46
CA ASP A 59 3.97 16.99 12.32
C ASP A 59 3.64 17.72 13.63
N GLU A 60 4.58 18.47 14.19
CA GLU A 60 4.36 19.25 15.42
C GLU A 60 3.32 20.37 15.18
N ILE A 61 3.42 21.09 14.06
CA ILE A 61 2.43 22.10 13.66
C ILE A 61 1.08 21.42 13.41
N THR A 62 1.07 20.29 12.72
CA THR A 62 -0.15 19.52 12.42
C THR A 62 -0.82 19.03 13.71
N LEU A 63 -0.06 18.51 14.69
CA LEU A 63 -0.55 18.07 15.99
C LEU A 63 -1.25 19.22 16.73
N HIS A 64 -0.60 20.41 16.79
CA HIS A 64 -1.17 21.58 17.47
C HIS A 64 -2.50 22.03 16.84
N LEU A 65 -2.63 21.95 15.51
CA LEU A 65 -3.89 22.22 14.82
C LEU A 65 -4.92 21.12 15.07
N ALA A 66 -4.49 19.84 14.99
CA ALA A 66 -5.37 18.68 15.03
C ALA A 66 -6.07 18.49 16.40
N LYS A 67 -5.40 18.84 17.49
CA LYS A 67 -5.98 18.79 18.84
C LYS A 67 -7.23 19.66 19.00
N ASN A 68 -7.42 20.68 18.16
CA ASN A 68 -8.46 21.70 18.34
C ASN A 68 -9.17 22.06 17.02
N TYR A 69 -9.26 21.17 16.07
CA TYR A 69 -9.91 21.44 14.78
C TYR A 69 -11.33 22.00 14.96
N GLN A 70 -11.63 23.04 14.20
CA GLN A 70 -12.96 23.61 14.09
C GLN A 70 -13.55 23.32 12.73
N LYS A 71 -14.85 22.97 12.68
CA LYS A 71 -15.54 22.63 11.42
C LYS A 71 -15.35 23.71 10.36
N ALA A 72 -15.62 24.99 10.68
CA ALA A 72 -15.46 26.10 9.73
C ALA A 72 -14.02 26.30 9.24
N GLN A 73 -13.03 26.00 10.07
CA GLN A 73 -11.62 26.01 9.70
C GLN A 73 -11.31 24.92 8.68
N LEU A 74 -11.75 23.68 8.95
CA LEU A 74 -11.54 22.53 8.07
C LEU A 74 -12.27 22.70 6.73
N GLU A 75 -13.51 23.22 6.73
CA GLU A 75 -14.25 23.54 5.51
C GLU A 75 -13.52 24.57 4.63
N THR A 76 -12.90 25.57 5.26
CA THR A 76 -12.07 26.55 4.55
C THR A 76 -10.80 25.92 3.99
N GLN A 77 -10.13 25.09 4.78
CA GLN A 77 -8.94 24.36 4.35
C GLN A 77 -9.28 23.39 3.19
N ALA A 78 -10.37 22.64 3.31
CA ALA A 78 -10.85 21.76 2.24
C ALA A 78 -11.08 22.51 0.92
N LYS A 79 -11.70 23.70 0.98
CA LYS A 79 -11.89 24.56 -0.19
C LYS A 79 -10.55 24.98 -0.81
N TRP A 80 -9.56 25.39 -0.02
CA TRP A 80 -8.25 25.79 -0.54
C TRP A 80 -7.51 24.60 -1.16
N GLN A 81 -7.51 23.45 -0.49
CA GLN A 81 -6.85 22.26 -1.03
C GLN A 81 -7.55 21.73 -2.29
N MET A 82 -8.88 21.73 -2.32
CA MET A 82 -9.63 21.36 -3.53
C MET A 82 -9.23 22.25 -4.71
N GLN A 83 -9.15 23.58 -4.52
CA GLN A 83 -8.70 24.49 -5.57
C GLN A 83 -7.29 24.18 -6.03
N THR A 84 -6.37 23.94 -5.09
CA THR A 84 -4.98 23.55 -5.40
C THR A 84 -4.94 22.28 -6.24
N TYR A 85 -5.68 21.23 -5.84
CA TYR A 85 -5.70 19.98 -6.59
C TYR A 85 -6.40 20.12 -7.95
N GLN A 86 -7.35 21.03 -8.11
CA GLN A 86 -7.92 21.35 -9.42
C GLN A 86 -6.92 22.04 -10.36
N ASP A 87 -6.00 22.81 -9.81
CA ASP A 87 -5.04 23.61 -10.57
C ASP A 87 -3.74 22.86 -10.93
N VAL A 88 -3.46 21.70 -10.32
CA VAL A 88 -2.27 20.89 -10.64
C VAL A 88 -2.62 19.65 -11.46
N ASP A 89 -1.66 19.13 -12.20
CA ASP A 89 -1.79 17.94 -13.04
C ASP A 89 -1.30 16.68 -12.30
N ALA A 90 -0.33 16.86 -11.38
CA ALA A 90 0.26 15.77 -10.62
C ALA A 90 0.52 16.16 -9.16
N VAL A 91 0.58 15.16 -8.26
CA VAL A 91 0.89 15.31 -6.85
C VAL A 91 1.93 14.27 -6.44
N ILE A 92 3.03 14.71 -5.81
CA ILE A 92 4.04 13.83 -5.21
C ILE A 92 4.03 14.06 -3.70
N VAL A 93 3.76 13.01 -2.93
CA VAL A 93 3.72 13.06 -1.46
C VAL A 93 4.93 12.31 -0.91
N ILE A 94 5.77 13.00 -0.13
CA ILE A 94 6.98 12.43 0.46
C ILE A 94 6.80 12.45 1.98
N ILE A 95 6.55 11.27 2.55
CA ILE A 95 6.37 11.10 3.99
C ILE A 95 7.76 11.05 4.65
N GLY A 96 7.98 11.93 5.62
CA GLY A 96 9.21 12.01 6.37
C GLY A 96 8.95 12.04 7.87
N GLU A 97 7.92 11.34 8.32
CA GLU A 97 7.54 11.26 9.74
C GLU A 97 8.66 10.61 10.56
N GLU A 98 9.04 11.28 11.66
CA GLU A 98 10.09 10.81 12.57
C GLU A 98 9.52 9.98 13.73
N ASN A 99 8.19 10.06 13.96
CA ASN A 99 7.52 9.44 15.08
C ASN A 99 6.08 9.04 14.70
N ASP A 100 5.82 7.74 14.53
CA ASP A 100 4.50 7.19 14.19
C ASP A 100 3.41 7.52 15.25
N ALA A 101 3.82 7.84 16.48
CA ALA A 101 2.91 8.16 17.57
C ALA A 101 2.63 9.67 17.72
N GLU A 102 3.14 10.52 16.82
CA GLU A 102 3.00 11.98 16.98
C GLU A 102 1.54 12.43 17.07
N MET A 103 0.65 11.78 16.35
CA MET A 103 -0.79 12.09 16.34
C MET A 103 -1.60 11.33 17.41
N ALA A 104 -0.97 10.53 18.30
CA ALA A 104 -1.67 9.70 19.28
C ALA A 104 -2.48 10.51 20.32
N GLU A 105 -2.13 11.77 20.55
CA GLU A 105 -2.85 12.66 21.47
C GLU A 105 -4.05 13.39 20.82
N VAL A 106 -4.28 13.23 19.53
CA VAL A 106 -5.43 13.84 18.83
C VAL A 106 -6.71 13.10 19.22
N PRO A 107 -7.74 13.80 19.71
CA PRO A 107 -9.02 13.17 20.04
C PRO A 107 -9.66 12.48 18.84
N ALA A 108 -10.28 11.31 19.09
CA ALA A 108 -10.91 10.53 18.01
C ALA A 108 -11.98 11.31 17.23
N GLU A 109 -12.72 12.18 17.91
CA GLU A 109 -13.70 13.06 17.27
C GLU A 109 -13.07 14.07 16.30
N MET A 110 -11.82 14.49 16.53
CA MET A 110 -11.11 15.40 15.62
C MET A 110 -10.63 14.66 14.38
N HIS A 111 -10.16 13.41 14.52
CA HIS A 111 -9.85 12.55 13.40
C HIS A 111 -11.10 12.32 12.52
N LYS A 112 -12.23 11.98 13.15
CA LYS A 112 -13.50 11.77 12.47
C LYS A 112 -13.96 13.03 11.72
N LEU A 113 -13.99 14.18 12.42
CA LEU A 113 -14.40 15.46 11.84
C LEU A 113 -13.55 15.82 10.62
N ARG A 114 -12.22 15.68 10.73
CA ARG A 114 -11.31 15.95 9.62
C ARG A 114 -11.54 14.97 8.47
N GLY A 115 -11.66 13.68 8.78
CA GLY A 115 -11.91 12.63 7.78
C GLY A 115 -13.16 12.94 6.95
N GLU A 116 -14.30 13.24 7.60
CA GLU A 116 -15.55 13.55 6.92
C GLU A 116 -15.45 14.78 6.00
N ILE A 117 -14.79 15.86 6.46
CA ILE A 117 -14.71 17.12 5.69
C ILE A 117 -13.68 17.01 4.56
N MET A 118 -12.57 16.30 4.78
CA MET A 118 -11.49 16.20 3.79
C MET A 118 -11.70 15.05 2.80
N LYS A 119 -12.59 14.10 3.06
CA LYS A 119 -12.86 12.95 2.18
C LYS A 119 -13.10 13.35 0.73
N PRO A 120 -13.97 14.33 0.38
CA PRO A 120 -14.17 14.73 -1.02
C PRO A 120 -12.90 15.28 -1.69
N VAL A 121 -12.01 15.90 -0.91
CA VAL A 121 -10.75 16.46 -1.42
C VAL A 121 -9.76 15.33 -1.72
N SER A 122 -9.67 14.34 -0.84
CA SER A 122 -8.82 13.16 -1.05
C SER A 122 -9.30 12.32 -2.24
N GLU A 123 -10.60 12.03 -2.30
CA GLU A 123 -11.20 11.31 -3.44
C GLU A 123 -10.97 12.04 -4.77
N PHE A 124 -11.06 13.39 -4.77
CA PHE A 124 -10.80 14.15 -5.98
C PHE A 124 -9.37 13.96 -6.49
N TYR A 125 -8.34 14.11 -5.64
CA TYR A 125 -6.97 14.01 -6.14
C TYR A 125 -6.60 12.57 -6.50
N VAL A 126 -7.05 11.58 -5.74
CA VAL A 126 -6.80 10.16 -6.01
C VAL A 126 -7.41 9.73 -7.35
N ASN A 127 -8.67 10.13 -7.63
CA ASN A 127 -9.39 9.68 -8.81
C ASN A 127 -9.14 10.54 -10.07
N HIS A 128 -8.62 11.76 -9.92
CA HIS A 128 -8.55 12.71 -11.04
C HIS A 128 -7.17 13.31 -11.29
N ARG A 129 -6.18 12.97 -10.50
CA ARG A 129 -4.79 13.44 -10.67
C ARG A 129 -3.84 12.28 -10.78
N LYS A 130 -2.72 12.49 -11.45
CA LYS A 130 -1.57 11.60 -11.34
C LYS A 130 -1.00 11.82 -9.95
N TRP A 131 -0.75 10.77 -9.21
CA TRP A 131 -0.19 10.93 -7.88
C TRP A 131 0.75 9.80 -7.53
N VAL A 132 1.68 10.07 -6.65
CA VAL A 132 2.56 9.07 -6.05
C VAL A 132 2.86 9.45 -4.60
N LEU A 133 2.91 8.43 -3.75
CA LEU A 133 3.26 8.53 -2.36
C LEU A 133 4.46 7.64 -2.06
N LEU A 134 5.40 8.14 -1.26
CA LEU A 134 6.55 7.37 -0.79
C LEU A 134 6.95 7.78 0.62
N ASN A 135 7.55 6.83 1.35
CA ASN A 135 8.29 7.10 2.57
C ASN A 135 9.72 7.53 2.25
N TYR A 136 10.23 8.52 3.00
CA TYR A 136 11.63 8.93 2.97
C TYR A 136 12.38 8.33 4.16
N PRO A 137 13.69 7.99 4.06
CA PRO A 137 14.41 7.38 5.18
C PRO A 137 14.44 8.30 6.39
N THR A 138 13.88 7.83 7.51
CA THR A 138 13.89 8.51 8.79
C THR A 138 14.44 7.60 9.88
N LYS A 139 14.82 8.20 11.03
CA LYS A 139 15.25 7.41 12.19
C LYS A 139 14.11 6.58 12.76
N GLY A 140 12.88 7.10 12.72
CA GLY A 140 11.69 6.39 13.18
C GLY A 140 11.46 5.11 12.37
N LEU A 141 11.47 5.20 11.05
CA LEU A 141 11.33 4.04 10.16
C LEU A 141 12.51 3.05 10.31
N ALA A 142 13.75 3.54 10.40
CA ALA A 142 14.91 2.68 10.64
C ALA A 142 14.79 1.89 11.96
N GLN A 143 14.33 2.54 13.03
CA GLN A 143 14.09 1.89 14.32
C GLN A 143 12.96 0.85 14.22
N LYS A 144 11.86 1.17 13.54
CA LYS A 144 10.73 0.25 13.31
C LYS A 144 11.18 -0.98 12.53
N ALA A 145 12.00 -0.79 11.51
CA ALA A 145 12.61 -1.87 10.72
C ALA A 145 13.74 -2.65 11.46
N GLY A 146 14.13 -2.24 12.66
CA GLY A 146 15.24 -2.86 13.40
C GLY A 146 16.61 -2.65 12.74
N MET A 147 16.78 -1.63 11.93
CA MET A 147 17.99 -1.32 11.15
C MET A 147 18.73 -0.09 11.68
N SER A 148 20.03 0.02 11.38
CA SER A 148 20.72 1.30 11.53
C SER A 148 20.17 2.31 10.50
N THR A 149 20.26 3.61 10.81
CA THR A 149 19.78 4.66 9.90
C THR A 149 20.41 4.56 8.51
N SER A 150 21.72 4.30 8.42
CA SER A 150 22.41 4.16 7.13
C SER A 150 21.99 2.89 6.38
N SER A 151 21.83 1.76 7.07
CA SER A 151 21.39 0.52 6.43
C SER A 151 19.95 0.62 5.91
N PHE A 152 19.07 1.31 6.66
CA PHE A 152 17.70 1.56 6.21
C PHE A 152 17.65 2.54 5.03
N GLU A 153 18.52 3.56 5.03
CA GLU A 153 18.64 4.48 3.90
C GLU A 153 19.06 3.76 2.63
N ASP A 154 20.09 2.90 2.70
CA ASP A 154 20.53 2.08 1.57
C ASP A 154 19.39 1.15 1.08
N TYR A 155 18.75 0.43 2.01
CA TYR A 155 17.61 -0.44 1.72
C TYR A 155 16.47 0.32 1.03
N LEU A 156 16.07 1.49 1.55
CA LEU A 156 14.96 2.27 0.98
C LEU A 156 15.27 2.70 -0.46
N PHE A 157 16.47 3.19 -0.73
CA PHE A 157 16.83 3.56 -2.10
C PHE A 157 16.88 2.36 -3.03
N ASP A 158 17.34 1.21 -2.57
CA ASP A 158 17.37 -0.02 -3.38
C ASP A 158 15.94 -0.47 -3.75
N VAL A 159 15.02 -0.49 -2.78
CA VAL A 159 13.63 -0.90 -3.04
C VAL A 159 12.83 0.14 -3.83
N CYS A 160 13.11 1.43 -3.68
CA CYS A 160 12.37 2.49 -4.37
C CYS A 160 12.88 2.78 -5.80
N THR A 161 14.02 2.23 -6.21
CA THR A 161 14.63 2.54 -7.52
C THR A 161 14.85 1.31 -8.41
N VAL A 162 13.98 0.31 -8.29
CA VAL A 162 13.94 -0.85 -9.17
C VAL A 162 13.54 -0.47 -10.60
N ASP A 163 13.69 -1.40 -11.53
CA ASP A 163 13.21 -1.23 -12.91
C ASP A 163 11.71 -1.53 -12.97
N TYR A 164 10.89 -0.50 -12.73
CA TYR A 164 9.43 -0.62 -12.75
C TYR A 164 8.87 -0.92 -14.14
N ASP A 165 9.52 -0.53 -15.22
CA ASP A 165 9.08 -0.87 -16.58
C ASP A 165 9.25 -2.38 -16.84
N LYS A 166 10.36 -2.97 -16.34
CA LYS A 166 10.58 -4.41 -16.35
C LYS A 166 9.53 -5.13 -15.49
N MET A 167 9.26 -4.62 -14.31
CA MET A 167 8.26 -5.16 -13.39
C MET A 167 6.85 -5.13 -14.01
N ALA A 168 6.44 -4.00 -14.59
CA ALA A 168 5.15 -3.86 -15.27
C ALA A 168 5.02 -4.86 -16.43
N SER A 169 6.07 -5.01 -17.24
CA SER A 169 6.07 -5.99 -18.33
C SER A 169 5.96 -7.43 -17.85
N ALA A 170 6.58 -7.75 -16.70
CA ALA A 170 6.51 -9.08 -16.10
C ALA A 170 5.14 -9.37 -15.43
N ALA A 171 4.43 -8.34 -14.96
CA ALA A 171 3.14 -8.47 -14.32
C ALA A 171 1.97 -8.71 -15.30
N GLU A 172 2.10 -8.30 -16.56
CA GLU A 172 1.03 -8.39 -17.55
C GLU A 172 0.49 -9.84 -17.77
N PRO A 173 1.34 -10.90 -17.90
CA PRO A 173 0.85 -12.26 -18.00
C PRO A 173 0.06 -12.73 -16.76
N LEU A 174 0.44 -12.27 -15.56
CA LEU A 174 -0.29 -12.60 -14.34
C LEU A 174 -1.65 -11.90 -14.30
N LYS A 175 -1.71 -10.63 -14.71
CA LYS A 175 -2.95 -9.90 -14.87
C LYS A 175 -3.92 -10.62 -15.81
N GLU A 176 -3.45 -10.97 -17.00
CA GLU A 176 -4.28 -11.70 -17.97
C GLU A 176 -4.77 -13.04 -17.46
N LEU A 177 -3.99 -13.74 -16.65
CA LEU A 177 -4.38 -15.00 -16.04
C LEU A 177 -5.45 -14.77 -14.97
N MET A 178 -5.24 -13.82 -14.05
CA MET A 178 -6.19 -13.49 -12.98
C MET A 178 -7.53 -13.00 -13.54
N GLU A 179 -7.55 -12.20 -14.60
CA GLU A 179 -8.79 -11.72 -15.26
C GLU A 179 -9.65 -12.85 -15.84
N LYS A 180 -9.03 -13.99 -16.18
CA LYS A 180 -9.71 -15.17 -16.71
C LYS A 180 -10.11 -16.17 -15.64
N THR A 181 -9.56 -16.04 -14.42
CA THR A 181 -9.72 -16.98 -13.31
C THR A 181 -11.07 -16.82 -12.63
N ASP A 182 -11.72 -17.94 -12.34
CA ASP A 182 -12.89 -17.98 -11.45
C ASP A 182 -12.46 -18.34 -10.03
N ALA A 183 -11.93 -19.55 -9.83
CA ALA A 183 -11.67 -20.12 -8.52
C ALA A 183 -10.21 -19.97 -8.09
N VAL A 184 -10.00 -19.43 -6.89
CA VAL A 184 -8.70 -19.39 -6.24
C VAL A 184 -8.70 -20.33 -5.05
N ARG A 185 -7.65 -21.15 -4.91
CA ARG A 185 -7.36 -21.91 -3.70
C ARG A 185 -5.97 -21.60 -3.21
N ILE A 186 -5.86 -21.37 -1.90
CA ILE A 186 -4.58 -21.11 -1.22
C ILE A 186 -4.41 -22.15 -0.12
N THR A 187 -3.26 -22.83 -0.09
CA THR A 187 -2.90 -23.80 0.95
C THR A 187 -1.55 -23.50 1.56
N GLY A 188 -1.41 -23.83 2.83
CA GLY A 188 -0.17 -23.65 3.61
C GLY A 188 -0.38 -24.05 5.07
N PRO A 189 0.62 -23.84 5.94
CA PRO A 189 0.47 -24.10 7.36
C PRO A 189 -0.71 -23.32 7.96
N GLY A 190 -1.71 -24.04 8.48
CA GLY A 190 -2.92 -23.43 9.06
C GLY A 190 -3.85 -22.74 8.05
N THR A 191 -3.61 -22.90 6.75
CA THR A 191 -4.36 -22.24 5.69
C THR A 191 -4.89 -23.27 4.67
N ASP A 192 -6.20 -23.27 4.45
CA ASP A 192 -6.89 -23.84 3.28
C ASP A 192 -8.08 -22.92 2.98
N LEU A 193 -7.88 -22.03 2.03
CA LEU A 193 -8.80 -20.95 1.69
C LEU A 193 -9.24 -21.10 0.24
N ARG A 194 -10.52 -20.85 -0.03
CA ARG A 194 -11.11 -20.88 -1.38
C ARG A 194 -12.05 -19.70 -1.58
N PHE A 195 -11.98 -19.09 -2.75
CA PHE A 195 -12.85 -17.98 -3.14
C PHE A 195 -12.89 -17.84 -4.67
N SER A 196 -13.79 -17.02 -5.16
CA SER A 196 -13.89 -16.62 -6.57
C SER A 196 -13.43 -15.19 -6.76
N ILE A 197 -12.72 -14.91 -7.85
CA ILE A 197 -12.36 -13.55 -8.30
C ILE A 197 -13.03 -13.19 -9.63
N LYS A 198 -13.98 -14.01 -10.07
CA LYS A 198 -14.60 -13.91 -11.38
C LYS A 198 -15.20 -12.54 -11.68
N GLY A 199 -14.71 -11.90 -12.73
CA GLY A 199 -15.24 -10.63 -13.22
C GLY A 199 -14.92 -9.42 -12.37
N ILE A 200 -14.11 -9.55 -11.31
CA ILE A 200 -13.55 -8.42 -10.59
C ILE A 200 -12.27 -7.95 -11.33
N PRO A 201 -12.10 -6.67 -11.58
CA PRO A 201 -10.90 -6.15 -12.25
C PRO A 201 -9.62 -6.52 -11.52
N VAL A 202 -8.53 -6.64 -12.26
CA VAL A 202 -7.19 -6.97 -11.75
C VAL A 202 -6.27 -5.80 -12.02
N ILE A 203 -5.64 -5.27 -10.99
CA ILE A 203 -4.85 -4.05 -11.02
C ILE A 203 -3.38 -4.38 -10.69
N PRO A 204 -2.45 -4.28 -11.64
CA PRO A 204 -1.03 -4.31 -11.32
C PRO A 204 -0.59 -2.98 -10.72
N CYS A 205 0.19 -3.06 -9.65
CA CYS A 205 0.81 -1.94 -8.96
C CYS A 205 2.31 -2.03 -9.16
N THR A 206 2.84 -1.18 -10.01
CA THR A 206 4.23 -1.24 -10.50
C THR A 206 4.93 0.12 -10.47
N GLY A 207 4.66 0.92 -9.41
CA GLY A 207 5.34 2.19 -9.16
C GLY A 207 4.58 3.44 -9.60
N GLU A 208 3.29 3.31 -9.96
CA GLU A 208 2.48 4.46 -10.35
C GLU A 208 1.98 5.26 -9.13
N ALA A 209 1.30 4.62 -8.18
CA ALA A 209 0.69 5.30 -7.03
C ALA A 209 1.55 5.24 -5.77
N ASN A 210 2.29 4.16 -5.57
CA ASN A 210 3.18 3.95 -4.43
C ASN A 210 4.62 3.71 -4.89
N VAL A 211 5.60 4.13 -4.06
CA VAL A 211 7.00 3.78 -4.21
C VAL A 211 7.59 3.52 -2.81
N PRO A 212 8.05 2.27 -2.49
CA PRO A 212 8.16 1.14 -3.40
C PRO A 212 6.80 0.55 -3.79
N ASP A 213 6.82 -0.27 -4.85
CA ASP A 213 5.66 -0.97 -5.36
C ASP A 213 6.06 -2.33 -5.93
N GLY A 214 5.13 -3.24 -6.14
CA GLY A 214 5.41 -4.58 -6.65
C GLY A 214 4.40 -5.60 -6.18
N GLU A 215 3.16 -5.40 -6.59
CA GLU A 215 2.05 -6.31 -6.32
C GLU A 215 1.04 -6.29 -7.46
N ILE A 216 0.11 -7.20 -7.41
CA ILE A 216 -1.08 -7.21 -8.26
C ILE A 216 -2.28 -7.56 -7.40
N PHE A 217 -3.32 -6.74 -7.43
CA PHE A 217 -4.49 -6.94 -6.62
C PHE A 217 -5.79 -7.08 -7.40
N THR A 218 -6.75 -7.70 -6.76
CA THR A 218 -8.16 -7.80 -7.11
C THR A 218 -8.96 -7.96 -5.80
N ALA A 219 -10.25 -8.24 -5.87
CA ALA A 219 -11.02 -8.59 -4.69
C ALA A 219 -11.75 -9.93 -4.88
N PRO A 220 -11.94 -10.74 -3.83
CA PRO A 220 -12.84 -11.88 -3.89
C PRO A 220 -14.28 -11.43 -4.11
N ILE A 221 -15.09 -12.24 -4.82
CA ILE A 221 -16.54 -12.08 -4.76
C ILE A 221 -16.97 -12.16 -3.29
N LYS A 222 -17.67 -11.15 -2.80
CA LYS A 222 -17.92 -10.89 -1.37
C LYS A 222 -18.34 -12.12 -0.57
N GLU A 223 -19.25 -12.95 -1.11
CA GLU A 223 -19.81 -14.09 -0.41
C GLU A 223 -19.13 -15.43 -0.77
N SER A 224 -18.03 -15.39 -1.53
CA SER A 224 -17.39 -16.61 -2.05
C SER A 224 -16.34 -17.21 -1.12
N VAL A 225 -15.81 -16.44 -0.17
CA VAL A 225 -14.69 -16.85 0.67
C VAL A 225 -15.11 -17.91 1.68
N ASN A 226 -14.41 -19.05 1.67
CA ASN A 226 -14.62 -20.15 2.61
C ASN A 226 -13.30 -20.80 3.01
N GLY A 227 -13.21 -21.25 4.25
CA GLY A 227 -12.03 -21.93 4.79
C GLY A 227 -11.33 -21.12 5.87
N THR A 228 -10.04 -21.35 6.03
CA THR A 228 -9.25 -20.76 7.13
C THR A 228 -7.94 -20.21 6.58
N ILE A 229 -7.48 -19.11 7.15
CA ILE A 229 -6.15 -18.52 6.93
C ILE A 229 -5.45 -18.25 8.25
N SER A 230 -4.16 -18.56 8.34
CA SER A 230 -3.27 -18.21 9.46
C SER A 230 -2.14 -17.34 8.96
N PHE A 231 -2.10 -16.09 9.40
CA PHE A 231 -1.04 -15.14 9.04
C PHE A 231 0.23 -15.42 9.85
N ASN A 232 1.37 -15.30 9.20
CA ASN A 232 2.67 -15.58 9.77
C ASN A 232 3.58 -14.34 9.91
N THR A 233 3.02 -13.16 9.63
CA THR A 233 3.67 -11.87 9.84
C THR A 233 2.95 -11.09 10.95
N PRO A 234 3.60 -10.09 11.57
CA PRO A 234 2.90 -9.11 12.40
C PRO A 234 1.85 -8.34 11.57
N CYS A 235 0.66 -8.15 12.13
CA CYS A 235 -0.42 -7.40 11.51
C CYS A 235 -0.66 -6.08 12.28
N PRO A 236 0.03 -4.98 11.95
CA PRO A 236 -0.16 -3.69 12.62
C PRO A 236 -1.46 -3.04 12.18
N TYR A 237 -2.18 -2.42 13.13
CA TYR A 237 -3.37 -1.63 12.87
C TYR A 237 -3.59 -0.59 13.97
N HIS A 238 -3.73 0.69 13.61
CA HIS A 238 -3.97 1.80 14.53
C HIS A 238 -3.04 1.80 15.77
N GLY A 239 -1.74 1.56 15.57
CA GLY A 239 -0.73 1.56 16.63
C GLY A 239 -0.70 0.28 17.49
N ILE A 240 -1.52 -0.71 17.17
CA ILE A 240 -1.52 -2.04 17.81
C ILE A 240 -0.93 -3.05 16.81
N THR A 241 -0.06 -3.92 17.27
CA THR A 241 0.47 -5.03 16.46
C THR A 241 -0.13 -6.34 16.93
N PHE A 242 -0.86 -7.02 16.06
CA PHE A 242 -1.42 -8.34 16.30
C PHE A 242 -0.48 -9.43 15.77
N ARG A 243 -0.43 -10.55 16.47
CA ARG A 243 0.36 -11.73 16.07
C ARG A 243 -0.53 -12.97 16.08
N ASP A 244 -0.09 -13.99 15.34
CA ASP A 244 -0.78 -15.29 15.26
C ASP A 244 -2.26 -15.12 14.87
N VAL A 245 -2.53 -14.18 13.96
CA VAL A 245 -3.90 -13.93 13.49
C VAL A 245 -4.38 -15.11 12.65
N LYS A 246 -5.51 -15.66 13.05
CA LYS A 246 -6.21 -16.71 12.33
C LYS A 246 -7.66 -16.32 12.11
N LEU A 247 -8.10 -16.41 10.86
CA LEU A 247 -9.48 -16.09 10.46
C LEU A 247 -10.13 -17.31 9.83
N THR A 248 -11.40 -17.57 10.17
CA THR A 248 -12.24 -18.62 9.57
C THR A 248 -13.43 -17.97 8.85
N PHE A 249 -13.67 -18.40 7.63
CA PHE A 249 -14.68 -17.85 6.72
C PHE A 249 -15.77 -18.84 6.42
N GLU A 250 -17.01 -18.37 6.43
CA GLU A 250 -18.19 -19.06 5.89
C GLU A 250 -19.00 -18.11 5.01
N ASN A 251 -19.17 -18.44 3.74
CA ASN A 251 -19.89 -17.62 2.76
C ASN A 251 -19.47 -16.15 2.76
N GLY A 252 -18.15 -15.93 2.71
CA GLY A 252 -17.52 -14.62 2.66
C GLY A 252 -17.29 -13.95 4.00
N LYS A 253 -18.04 -14.32 5.04
CA LYS A 253 -17.99 -13.67 6.33
C LYS A 253 -16.95 -14.31 7.26
N ILE A 254 -16.16 -13.50 7.95
CA ILE A 254 -15.31 -13.93 9.07
C ILE A 254 -16.21 -14.32 10.24
N VAL A 255 -16.33 -15.63 10.51
CA VAL A 255 -17.16 -16.20 11.58
C VAL A 255 -16.38 -16.47 12.86
N ASP A 256 -15.05 -16.62 12.75
CA ASP A 256 -14.12 -16.77 13.88
C ASP A 256 -12.82 -16.03 13.60
N ALA A 257 -12.32 -15.30 14.61
CA ALA A 257 -11.09 -14.53 14.52
C ALA A 257 -10.32 -14.62 15.84
N VAL A 258 -9.09 -15.10 15.79
CA VAL A 258 -8.23 -15.35 16.96
C VAL A 258 -6.86 -14.71 16.73
N SER A 259 -6.25 -14.17 17.77
CA SER A 259 -4.87 -13.66 17.79
C SER A 259 -4.34 -13.63 19.23
N ASP A 260 -3.12 -13.14 19.41
CA ASP A 260 -2.56 -12.80 20.73
C ASP A 260 -3.37 -11.71 21.47
N GLN A 261 -4.22 -10.95 20.75
CA GLN A 261 -5.12 -9.91 21.27
C GLN A 261 -6.54 -10.09 20.71
N THR A 262 -7.13 -11.28 20.88
CA THR A 262 -8.40 -11.69 20.26
C THR A 262 -9.56 -10.72 20.48
N GLU A 263 -9.71 -10.16 21.68
CA GLU A 263 -10.80 -9.21 21.98
C GLU A 263 -10.69 -7.96 21.11
N LYS A 264 -9.52 -7.33 21.08
CA LYS A 264 -9.26 -6.14 20.25
C LYS A 264 -9.37 -6.41 18.77
N LEU A 265 -8.90 -7.59 18.31
CA LEU A 265 -9.07 -8.01 16.94
C LEU A 265 -10.55 -8.02 16.53
N ASN A 266 -11.39 -8.62 17.37
CA ASN A 266 -12.83 -8.69 17.12
C ASN A 266 -13.51 -7.31 17.23
N GLU A 267 -13.08 -6.42 18.14
CA GLU A 267 -13.57 -5.03 18.20
C GLU A 267 -13.35 -4.29 16.87
N ILE A 268 -12.18 -4.48 16.24
CA ILE A 268 -11.87 -3.87 14.92
C ILE A 268 -12.75 -4.50 13.83
N LEU A 269 -12.85 -5.83 13.80
CA LEU A 269 -13.65 -6.56 12.81
C LEU A 269 -15.18 -6.35 13.00
N ASP A 270 -15.62 -5.81 14.12
CA ASP A 270 -17.01 -5.45 14.41
C ASP A 270 -17.30 -3.94 14.25
N THR A 271 -16.38 -3.17 13.65
CA THR A 271 -16.55 -1.74 13.40
C THR A 271 -17.80 -1.44 12.57
N ASP A 272 -18.06 -2.25 11.55
CA ASP A 272 -19.27 -2.21 10.73
C ASP A 272 -19.53 -3.57 10.07
N GLU A 273 -20.62 -3.67 9.29
CA GLU A 273 -20.99 -4.93 8.62
C GLU A 273 -19.93 -5.41 7.63
N GLY A 274 -19.28 -4.48 6.90
CA GLY A 274 -18.29 -4.78 5.88
C GLY A 274 -16.94 -5.22 6.44
N SER A 275 -16.64 -4.88 7.70
CA SER A 275 -15.35 -5.18 8.33
C SER A 275 -15.06 -6.68 8.42
N ARG A 276 -16.09 -7.55 8.42
CA ARG A 276 -15.94 -9.01 8.44
C ARG A 276 -15.94 -9.64 7.04
N TYR A 277 -15.85 -8.85 5.98
CA TYR A 277 -15.72 -9.34 4.60
C TYR A 277 -14.41 -8.85 3.99
N ILE A 278 -13.95 -9.54 2.98
CA ILE A 278 -12.70 -9.22 2.31
C ILE A 278 -12.92 -8.21 1.19
N GLY A 279 -12.15 -7.12 1.23
CA GLY A 279 -12.11 -6.08 0.21
C GLY A 279 -10.97 -6.23 -0.78
N GLU A 280 -9.91 -7.00 -0.45
CA GLU A 280 -8.75 -7.15 -1.34
C GLU A 280 -8.07 -8.51 -1.19
N PHE A 281 -7.55 -8.99 -2.31
CA PHE A 281 -6.59 -10.09 -2.43
C PHE A 281 -5.47 -9.67 -3.37
N ALA A 282 -4.24 -9.68 -2.90
CA ALA A 282 -3.08 -9.29 -3.71
C ALA A 282 -1.90 -10.24 -3.58
N LEU A 283 -1.06 -10.28 -4.62
CA LEU A 283 0.16 -11.05 -4.67
C LEU A 283 1.38 -10.13 -4.70
N GLY A 284 2.21 -10.19 -3.65
CA GLY A 284 3.47 -9.44 -3.55
C GLY A 284 4.61 -10.12 -4.31
N PHE A 285 5.41 -9.31 -5.03
CA PHE A 285 6.56 -9.78 -5.83
C PHE A 285 7.72 -8.77 -5.93
N HIS A 286 7.79 -7.79 -5.03
CA HIS A 286 8.89 -6.83 -5.06
C HIS A 286 10.24 -7.52 -4.77
N PRO A 287 11.27 -7.42 -5.68
CA PRO A 287 12.45 -8.30 -5.61
C PRO A 287 13.37 -8.07 -4.42
N TYR A 288 13.33 -6.91 -3.78
CA TYR A 288 14.20 -6.55 -2.66
C TYR A 288 13.47 -6.42 -1.32
N ILE A 289 12.15 -6.55 -1.28
CA ILE A 289 11.40 -6.59 -0.03
C ILE A 289 11.23 -8.07 0.36
N GLU A 290 12.01 -8.50 1.34
CA GLU A 290 12.06 -9.90 1.74
C GLU A 290 11.45 -10.14 3.12
N GLU A 291 11.60 -9.20 4.05
CA GLU A 291 11.17 -9.33 5.44
C GLU A 291 10.22 -8.22 5.84
N PRO A 292 9.26 -8.47 6.74
CA PRO A 292 8.39 -7.43 7.24
C PRO A 292 9.17 -6.41 8.08
N ILE A 293 8.98 -5.14 7.79
CA ILE A 293 9.58 -4.03 8.53
C ILE A 293 8.58 -3.30 9.42
N GLY A 294 7.31 -3.74 9.41
CA GLY A 294 6.22 -3.15 10.18
C GLY A 294 5.64 -1.89 9.54
N ASP A 295 5.89 -1.66 8.28
CA ASP A 295 5.27 -0.60 7.48
C ASP A 295 4.55 -1.21 6.29
N ILE A 296 3.23 -0.99 6.19
CA ILE A 296 2.39 -1.70 5.22
C ILE A 296 2.75 -1.36 3.77
N LEU A 297 3.20 -0.14 3.48
CA LEU A 297 3.64 0.27 2.14
C LEU A 297 4.78 -0.62 1.60
N PHE A 298 5.53 -1.28 2.49
CA PHE A 298 6.57 -2.25 2.16
C PHE A 298 6.07 -3.68 2.33
N ASP A 299 5.44 -3.97 3.48
CA ASP A 299 5.14 -5.34 3.90
C ASP A 299 4.14 -6.04 2.97
N GLU A 300 3.19 -5.31 2.39
CA GLU A 300 2.22 -5.84 1.41
C GLU A 300 2.88 -6.30 0.09
N LYS A 301 4.08 -5.82 -0.21
CA LYS A 301 4.81 -6.08 -1.46
C LYS A 301 5.91 -7.12 -1.34
N ILE A 302 6.04 -7.76 -0.17
CA ILE A 302 7.09 -8.76 0.10
C ILE A 302 7.10 -9.85 -0.99
N CYS A 303 8.28 -10.17 -1.52
CA CYS A 303 8.39 -11.22 -2.53
C CYS A 303 7.97 -12.58 -1.97
N GLY A 304 7.11 -13.27 -2.72
CA GLY A 304 6.55 -14.57 -2.32
C GLY A 304 5.47 -14.48 -1.24
N SER A 305 4.95 -13.29 -0.94
CA SER A 305 3.79 -13.10 -0.08
C SER A 305 2.50 -12.93 -0.87
N PHE A 306 1.41 -12.99 -0.15
CA PHE A 306 0.13 -12.40 -0.55
C PHE A 306 -0.47 -11.69 0.66
N HIS A 307 -1.36 -10.74 0.42
CA HIS A 307 -2.17 -10.19 1.49
C HIS A 307 -3.66 -10.41 1.23
N PHE A 308 -4.41 -10.44 2.32
CA PHE A 308 -5.83 -10.69 2.31
C PHE A 308 -6.49 -9.75 3.31
N THR A 309 -7.30 -8.82 2.81
CA THR A 309 -7.63 -7.56 3.45
C THR A 309 -9.08 -7.50 3.90
N PRO A 310 -9.38 -7.65 5.19
CA PRO A 310 -10.70 -7.34 5.72
C PRO A 310 -11.05 -5.86 5.52
N GLY A 311 -12.29 -5.59 5.08
CA GLY A 311 -12.85 -4.25 5.01
C GLY A 311 -13.15 -3.75 3.61
N GLU A 312 -12.94 -2.43 3.40
CA GLU A 312 -13.30 -1.70 2.18
C GLU A 312 -12.61 -2.27 0.94
N ALA A 313 -13.37 -2.39 -0.15
CA ALA A 313 -12.81 -2.68 -1.47
C ALA A 313 -12.50 -1.38 -2.22
N TYR A 314 -11.36 -1.33 -2.92
CA TYR A 314 -11.01 -0.21 -3.79
C TYR A 314 -11.99 -0.10 -4.97
N GLU A 315 -12.22 1.13 -5.44
CA GLU A 315 -13.13 1.37 -6.58
C GLU A 315 -12.66 0.67 -7.86
N GLU A 316 -11.34 0.54 -8.06
CA GLU A 316 -10.73 -0.10 -9.22
C GLU A 316 -10.97 -1.61 -9.26
N ALA A 317 -11.13 -2.28 -8.11
CA ALA A 317 -11.39 -3.71 -7.98
C ALA A 317 -12.58 -3.97 -7.04
N ASN A 318 -13.68 -3.27 -7.28
CA ASN A 318 -14.82 -3.21 -6.38
C ASN A 318 -15.65 -4.49 -6.41
N ASN A 319 -15.73 -5.20 -5.27
CA ASN A 319 -16.60 -6.36 -5.05
C ASN A 319 -17.92 -6.01 -4.34
N GLY A 320 -18.20 -4.73 -4.14
CA GLY A 320 -19.38 -4.23 -3.45
C GLY A 320 -19.25 -4.16 -1.92
N ASN A 321 -18.11 -4.55 -1.34
CA ASN A 321 -17.92 -4.42 0.10
C ASN A 321 -17.58 -2.97 0.49
N LYS A 322 -18.29 -2.44 1.47
CA LYS A 322 -18.12 -1.10 2.03
C LYS A 322 -17.82 -1.22 3.50
N SER A 323 -16.77 -0.53 3.97
CA SER A 323 -16.35 -0.54 5.37
C SER A 323 -15.60 0.74 5.74
N ALA A 324 -15.52 1.02 7.02
CA ALA A 324 -14.65 2.06 7.57
C ALA A 324 -13.21 1.57 7.81
N ILE A 325 -12.97 0.26 7.72
CA ILE A 325 -11.63 -0.32 7.82
C ILE A 325 -11.15 -0.82 6.44
N HIS A 326 -9.84 -0.83 6.28
CA HIS A 326 -9.09 -1.53 5.23
C HIS A 326 -7.80 -1.99 5.90
N TRP A 327 -7.64 -3.29 6.10
CA TRP A 327 -6.55 -3.81 6.91
C TRP A 327 -5.79 -4.91 6.19
N ASP A 328 -4.68 -4.56 5.57
CA ASP A 328 -3.82 -5.49 4.85
C ASP A 328 -3.11 -6.41 5.83
N MET A 329 -3.42 -7.69 5.74
CA MET A 329 -2.78 -8.75 6.51
C MET A 329 -1.95 -9.61 5.56
N VAL A 330 -0.66 -9.71 5.82
CA VAL A 330 0.31 -10.35 4.93
C VAL A 330 0.62 -11.78 5.37
N LEU A 331 0.69 -12.70 4.40
CA LEU A 331 1.17 -14.07 4.59
C LEU A 331 2.29 -14.37 3.61
N ILE A 332 3.47 -14.73 4.13
CA ILE A 332 4.64 -15.11 3.34
C ILE A 332 4.60 -16.62 3.08
N GLN A 333 4.74 -17.02 1.81
CA GLN A 333 4.73 -18.44 1.41
C GLN A 333 6.12 -19.01 1.09
N ARG A 334 7.20 -18.30 1.36
CA ARG A 334 8.55 -18.85 1.16
C ARG A 334 8.82 -20.03 2.10
N PRO A 335 9.77 -20.95 1.75
CA PRO A 335 10.04 -22.16 2.53
C PRO A 335 10.37 -21.92 4.01
N GLU A 336 11.13 -20.87 4.31
CA GLU A 336 11.50 -20.48 5.68
C GLU A 336 10.32 -20.05 6.54
N TYR A 337 9.19 -19.69 5.90
CA TYR A 337 7.91 -19.37 6.53
C TYR A 337 6.91 -20.54 6.49
N GLY A 338 7.35 -21.72 6.08
CA GLY A 338 6.56 -22.94 6.03
C GLY A 338 5.99 -23.31 4.66
N GLY A 339 6.27 -22.51 3.63
CA GLY A 339 5.83 -22.76 2.28
C GLY A 339 4.33 -22.53 2.06
N GLY A 340 3.85 -22.89 0.88
CA GLY A 340 2.44 -22.81 0.51
C GLY A 340 2.24 -22.87 -1.00
N GLU A 341 0.98 -23.05 -1.41
CA GLU A 341 0.61 -23.18 -2.81
C GLU A 341 -0.61 -22.31 -3.13
N ILE A 342 -0.62 -21.70 -4.32
CA ILE A 342 -1.76 -20.94 -4.86
C ILE A 342 -2.16 -21.60 -6.19
N TYR A 343 -3.44 -21.89 -6.30
CA TYR A 343 -4.05 -22.45 -7.49
C TYR A 343 -5.10 -21.49 -8.07
N PHE A 344 -5.09 -21.34 -9.40
CA PHE A 344 -6.14 -20.66 -10.16
C PHE A 344 -6.83 -21.70 -11.04
N ASP A 345 -8.16 -21.87 -10.88
CA ASP A 345 -8.97 -22.91 -11.57
C ASP A 345 -8.29 -24.30 -11.54
N ASP A 346 -7.83 -24.71 -10.33
CA ASP A 346 -7.10 -25.96 -10.06
C ASP A 346 -5.70 -26.07 -10.71
N VAL A 347 -5.21 -25.03 -11.39
CA VAL A 347 -3.84 -24.98 -11.93
C VAL A 347 -2.92 -24.38 -10.89
N LEU A 348 -1.82 -25.06 -10.54
CA LEU A 348 -0.79 -24.54 -9.64
C LEU A 348 -0.07 -23.36 -10.29
N VAL A 349 -0.23 -22.17 -9.70
CA VAL A 349 0.36 -20.90 -10.17
C VAL A 349 1.60 -20.52 -9.39
N ARG A 350 1.54 -20.65 -8.05
CA ARG A 350 2.66 -20.31 -7.17
C ARG A 350 2.87 -21.40 -6.13
N LYS A 351 4.13 -21.77 -5.91
CA LYS A 351 4.57 -22.73 -4.89
C LYS A 351 5.74 -22.18 -4.12
N ASP A 352 5.66 -22.25 -2.80
CA ASP A 352 6.72 -21.82 -1.90
C ASP A 352 7.24 -20.40 -2.24
N GLY A 353 6.30 -19.49 -2.53
CA GLY A 353 6.57 -18.11 -2.90
C GLY A 353 7.02 -17.87 -4.35
N GLN A 354 7.27 -18.93 -5.14
CA GLN A 354 7.75 -18.83 -6.52
C GLN A 354 6.65 -19.12 -7.54
N PHE A 355 6.53 -18.29 -8.56
CA PHE A 355 5.66 -18.53 -9.71
C PHE A 355 6.23 -19.71 -10.53
N VAL A 356 5.38 -20.72 -10.80
CA VAL A 356 5.81 -21.97 -11.44
C VAL A 356 5.48 -22.04 -12.93
N LEU A 357 4.47 -21.30 -13.38
CA LEU A 357 4.11 -21.24 -14.80
C LEU A 357 5.21 -20.52 -15.60
N PRO A 358 5.60 -21.03 -16.78
CA PRO A 358 6.68 -20.44 -17.57
C PRO A 358 6.53 -18.96 -17.87
N GLU A 359 5.31 -18.51 -18.18
CA GLU A 359 4.94 -17.14 -18.51
C GLU A 359 5.00 -16.18 -17.30
N LEU A 360 4.94 -16.72 -16.08
CA LEU A 360 4.97 -15.94 -14.84
C LEU A 360 6.35 -15.87 -14.18
N LYS A 361 7.30 -16.68 -14.64
CA LYS A 361 8.65 -16.72 -14.04
C LYS A 361 9.39 -15.38 -14.06
N GLY A 362 9.00 -14.47 -14.96
CA GLY A 362 9.51 -13.10 -14.96
C GLY A 362 9.29 -12.34 -13.67
N LEU A 363 8.27 -12.72 -12.88
CA LEU A 363 7.95 -12.13 -11.57
C LEU A 363 8.74 -12.72 -10.39
N ASN A 364 9.50 -13.81 -10.62
CA ASN A 364 10.33 -14.35 -9.56
C ASN A 364 11.50 -13.42 -9.26
N GLN A 365 11.89 -13.37 -8.00
CA GLN A 365 12.87 -12.44 -7.47
C GLN A 365 14.16 -12.36 -8.29
N GLU A 366 14.73 -13.51 -8.68
CA GLU A 366 15.97 -13.60 -9.46
C GLU A 366 15.85 -13.01 -10.87
N ASN A 367 14.64 -12.90 -11.40
CA ASN A 367 14.37 -12.36 -12.71
C ASN A 367 13.98 -10.88 -12.69
N LEU A 368 13.54 -10.33 -11.53
CA LEU A 368 13.24 -8.91 -11.35
C LEU A 368 14.44 -8.09 -10.82
N LYS A 369 15.41 -8.73 -10.17
CA LYS A 369 16.68 -8.12 -9.72
C LYS A 369 17.59 -7.66 -10.84
#